data_08cb3fe5787fe786b5f38f9d154c896a
#
_entry.id   08cb3fe5787fe786b5f38f9d154c896a
#
_cell.length_a   1.000
_cell.length_b   1.000
_cell.length_c   1.000
_cell.angle_alpha   90.00
_cell.angle_beta   90.00
_cell.angle_gamma   90.00
#
_symmetry.space_group_name_H-M   'P 1'
#
loop_
_entity.id
_entity.type
_entity.pdbx_description
1 polymer ?
#
loop_
_entity_poly.entity_id
_entity_poly.type
_entity_poly.pdbx_seq_one_letter_code
_entity_poly.pdbx_strand_id
1 'polypeptide(L)'
;MQLPISQYNELLQKKLEKLTALLRPFNAPDIQVFDSPTSHYRMRAEFRIWHEQDDFYHIMFDQATLQRYRVDEFPIASTLINRMMCTLLPLLKQQEVLHKKLFQIDYLSTLSNKIIVSLLYHKTLTEEWENAAKNLKDLLEKQGFDVQIIGRASKQKICFEQDYVDEVLPVNGRNCVYRQVENSFTQPNATVNCKMIEWAIECTQNSEGDLLELYCGNGNFSIALAQNFRKVLATEIAKPSVAAAQFNIAENKVDNLQIIRMSAEEFTQAMNGVRAFNRLKGIDLKSYECNTIFVDPPRAGLDPDTVKLVQNYDRILYISCNPHTLCDNLVELSKTHRIEKAALFDQFPYTDHMESGVWLIRK
;
A
#
# COMPACT_ATOMS: atom_id res chain seq x y z
N MET A 1 -3.50 -0.96 24.88
CA MET A 1 -4.52 -0.34 24.01
C MET A 1 -5.67 -1.32 23.86
N GLN A 2 -6.91 -0.90 24.09
CA GLN A 2 -8.09 -1.73 23.88
C GLN A 2 -8.88 -1.17 22.71
N LEU A 3 -9.23 -2.03 21.73
CA LEU A 3 -10.03 -1.62 20.58
C LEU A 3 -11.53 -1.59 20.93
N PRO A 4 -12.28 -0.58 20.47
CA PRO A 4 -13.72 -0.50 20.69
C PRO A 4 -14.49 -1.39 19.70
N ILE A 5 -14.24 -2.70 19.73
CA ILE A 5 -14.79 -3.67 18.77
C ILE A 5 -16.30 -3.64 18.70
N SER A 6 -16.97 -3.45 19.83
CA SER A 6 -18.44 -3.34 19.90
C SER A 6 -19.01 -2.13 19.14
N GLN A 7 -18.16 -1.12 18.88
CA GLN A 7 -18.54 0.10 18.15
C GLN A 7 -18.15 0.05 16.67
N TYR A 8 -17.55 -1.05 16.21
CA TYR A 8 -17.01 -1.12 14.84
C TYR A 8 -18.06 -0.78 13.77
N ASN A 9 -19.23 -1.40 13.83
CA ASN A 9 -20.30 -1.18 12.86
C ASN A 9 -20.84 0.26 12.90
N GLU A 10 -20.94 0.85 14.08
CA GLU A 10 -21.37 2.24 14.26
C GLU A 10 -20.36 3.21 13.63
N LEU A 11 -19.05 2.98 13.86
CA LEU A 11 -17.98 3.81 13.31
C LEU A 11 -17.90 3.68 11.78
N LEU A 12 -18.09 2.48 11.25
CA LEU A 12 -18.14 2.26 9.80
C LEU A 12 -19.38 2.96 9.20
N GLN A 13 -20.52 2.91 9.85
CA GLN A 13 -21.74 3.60 9.41
C GLN A 13 -21.53 5.12 9.36
N LYS A 14 -20.82 5.70 10.31
CA LYS A 14 -20.46 7.14 10.28
C LYS A 14 -19.60 7.49 9.07
N LYS A 15 -18.63 6.65 8.71
CA LYS A 15 -17.85 6.83 7.49
C LYS A 15 -18.73 6.79 6.24
N LEU A 16 -19.65 5.84 6.17
CA LEU A 16 -20.59 5.72 5.06
C LEU A 16 -21.48 6.97 4.93
N GLU A 17 -22.03 7.47 6.03
CA GLU A 17 -22.82 8.69 6.05
C GLU A 17 -22.03 9.90 5.56
N LYS A 18 -20.77 10.04 6.01
CA LYS A 18 -19.88 11.10 5.55
C LYS A 18 -19.59 11.01 4.06
N LEU A 19 -19.24 9.84 3.55
CA LEU A 19 -18.95 9.65 2.13
C LEU A 19 -20.20 9.86 1.28
N THR A 20 -21.36 9.38 1.74
CA THR A 20 -22.64 9.59 1.06
C THR A 20 -22.94 11.09 0.92
N ALA A 21 -22.75 11.88 1.96
CA ALA A 21 -22.94 13.33 1.93
C ALA A 21 -21.96 14.01 0.96
N LEU A 22 -20.69 13.61 0.95
CA LEU A 22 -19.67 14.17 0.07
C LEU A 22 -19.92 13.87 -1.41
N LEU A 23 -20.44 12.68 -1.74
CA LEU A 23 -20.69 12.27 -3.12
C LEU A 23 -22.08 12.66 -3.65
N ARG A 24 -22.99 13.10 -2.77
CA ARG A 24 -24.34 13.51 -3.17
C ARG A 24 -24.40 14.58 -4.26
N PRO A 25 -23.55 15.64 -4.25
CA PRO A 25 -23.54 16.64 -5.30
C PRO A 25 -23.23 16.08 -6.70
N PHE A 26 -22.63 14.90 -6.77
CA PHE A 26 -22.22 14.24 -8.02
C PHE A 26 -23.18 13.12 -8.44
N ASN A 27 -24.35 13.03 -7.80
CA ASN A 27 -25.37 12.02 -8.09
C ASN A 27 -24.85 10.58 -8.02
N ALA A 28 -24.01 10.28 -7.03
CA ALA A 28 -23.50 8.93 -6.83
C ALA A 28 -24.63 7.94 -6.53
N PRO A 29 -24.56 6.71 -7.05
CA PRO A 29 -25.45 5.63 -6.62
C PRO A 29 -25.15 5.21 -5.18
N ASP A 30 -25.94 4.26 -4.66
CA ASP A 30 -25.71 3.67 -3.36
C ASP A 30 -24.27 3.14 -3.24
N ILE A 31 -23.62 3.47 -2.14
CA ILE A 31 -22.22 3.13 -1.91
C ILE A 31 -22.12 1.68 -1.42
N GLN A 32 -21.32 0.87 -2.10
CA GLN A 32 -20.95 -0.47 -1.66
C GLN A 32 -19.94 -0.35 -0.51
N VAL A 33 -20.22 -1.05 0.61
CA VAL A 33 -19.37 -0.99 1.79
C VAL A 33 -18.58 -2.28 1.94
N PHE A 34 -17.28 -2.16 2.10
CA PHE A 34 -16.37 -3.28 2.32
C PHE A 34 -15.69 -3.13 3.67
N ASP A 35 -16.11 -3.99 4.60
CA ASP A 35 -15.61 -4.00 5.97
C ASP A 35 -14.23 -4.64 6.11
N SER A 36 -13.63 -4.41 7.28
CA SER A 36 -12.35 -4.97 7.70
C SER A 36 -12.55 -6.00 8.80
N PRO A 37 -11.59 -6.92 9.00
CA PRO A 37 -11.44 -7.55 10.30
C PRO A 37 -11.38 -6.49 11.40
N THR A 38 -11.95 -6.81 12.56
CA THR A 38 -12.09 -5.83 13.67
C THR A 38 -10.82 -5.70 14.51
N SER A 39 -9.84 -6.59 14.31
CA SER A 39 -8.54 -6.58 14.98
C SER A 39 -7.50 -7.27 14.10
N HIS A 40 -6.23 -7.05 14.40
CA HIS A 40 -5.08 -7.72 13.74
C HIS A 40 -5.07 -7.60 12.21
N TYR A 41 -5.59 -6.48 11.71
CA TYR A 41 -5.74 -6.24 10.27
C TYR A 41 -4.56 -5.51 9.64
N ARG A 42 -3.73 -4.84 10.45
CA ARG A 42 -2.64 -4.01 9.94
C ARG A 42 -1.37 -4.82 9.78
N MET A 43 -0.85 -4.84 8.54
CA MET A 43 0.35 -5.60 8.17
C MET A 43 1.65 -4.83 8.42
N ARG A 44 1.57 -3.58 8.81
CA ARG A 44 2.72 -2.70 9.06
C ARG A 44 2.57 -2.00 10.39
N ALA A 45 3.66 -1.92 11.17
CA ALA A 45 3.71 -1.16 12.41
C ALA A 45 5.11 -0.62 12.64
N GLU A 46 5.19 0.59 13.17
CA GLU A 46 6.45 1.28 13.49
C GLU A 46 6.39 1.74 14.93
N PHE A 47 7.41 1.41 15.71
CA PHE A 47 7.49 1.78 17.11
C PHE A 47 8.81 2.43 17.43
N ARG A 48 8.78 3.52 18.17
CA ARG A 48 9.97 4.03 18.84
C ARG A 48 10.37 3.09 19.97
N ILE A 49 11.67 3.04 20.26
CA ILE A 49 12.23 2.29 21.38
C ILE A 49 12.63 3.27 22.46
N TRP A 50 12.10 3.06 23.65
CA TRP A 50 12.44 3.86 24.82
C TRP A 50 13.37 3.06 25.70
N HIS A 51 14.52 3.64 26.02
CA HIS A 51 15.51 3.07 26.93
C HIS A 51 15.32 3.68 28.33
N GLU A 52 15.17 2.85 29.32
CA GLU A 52 14.97 3.25 30.72
C GLU A 52 15.81 2.38 31.64
N GLN A 53 16.89 2.94 32.19
CA GLN A 53 17.88 2.18 32.97
C GLN A 53 18.43 1.00 32.17
N ASP A 54 18.22 -0.22 32.68
CA ASP A 54 18.69 -1.46 32.05
C ASP A 54 17.61 -2.14 31.15
N ASP A 55 16.47 -1.47 30.94
CA ASP A 55 15.37 -1.97 30.15
C ASP A 55 15.11 -1.11 28.91
N PHE A 56 14.39 -1.66 27.95
CA PHE A 56 13.85 -0.94 26.82
C PHE A 56 12.58 -1.62 26.30
N TYR A 57 11.73 -0.84 25.66
CA TYR A 57 10.44 -1.32 25.21
C TYR A 57 9.90 -0.44 24.07
N HIS A 58 8.92 -0.99 23.33
CA HIS A 58 8.21 -0.24 22.32
C HIS A 58 7.36 0.86 22.97
N ILE A 59 7.33 2.05 22.33
CA ILE A 59 6.44 3.14 22.70
C ILE A 59 5.73 3.70 21.48
N MET A 60 4.58 4.31 21.74
CA MET A 60 3.89 5.22 20.82
C MET A 60 3.59 6.53 21.53
N PHE A 61 3.27 7.56 20.75
CA PHE A 61 2.81 8.83 21.27
C PHE A 61 1.31 8.97 21.02
N ASP A 62 0.59 9.38 22.07
CA ASP A 62 -0.80 9.77 21.93
C ASP A 62 -0.88 11.03 21.08
N GLN A 63 -1.70 11.02 20.03
CA GLN A 63 -1.77 12.14 19.07
C GLN A 63 -2.37 13.43 19.68
N ALA A 64 -3.28 13.28 20.64
CA ALA A 64 -3.93 14.42 21.27
C ALA A 64 -3.08 15.05 22.38
N THR A 65 -2.43 14.23 23.21
CA THR A 65 -1.66 14.69 24.38
C THR A 65 -0.16 14.77 24.15
N LEU A 66 0.34 14.15 23.06
CA LEU A 66 1.76 13.98 22.74
C LEU A 66 2.54 13.22 23.83
N GLN A 67 1.84 12.59 24.76
CA GLN A 67 2.45 11.76 25.79
C GLN A 67 2.81 10.40 25.25
N ARG A 68 4.00 9.90 25.63
CA ARG A 68 4.40 8.54 25.28
C ARG A 68 3.68 7.52 26.16
N TYR A 69 3.40 6.36 25.61
CA TYR A 69 2.92 5.21 26.34
C TYR A 69 3.61 3.94 25.84
N ARG A 70 3.80 2.99 26.77
CA ARG A 70 4.38 1.69 26.47
C ARG A 70 3.42 0.82 25.67
N VAL A 71 3.95 0.11 24.68
CA VAL A 71 3.20 -0.81 23.82
C VAL A 71 3.81 -2.20 23.93
N ASP A 72 3.20 -3.08 24.69
CA ASP A 72 3.62 -4.50 24.79
C ASP A 72 2.83 -5.35 23.78
N GLU A 73 1.58 -4.99 23.52
CA GLU A 73 0.72 -5.58 22.50
C GLU A 73 0.07 -4.47 21.68
N PHE A 74 -0.11 -4.74 20.40
CA PHE A 74 -0.75 -3.82 19.48
C PHE A 74 -1.88 -4.51 18.72
N PRO A 75 -3.12 -4.50 19.25
CA PRO A 75 -4.25 -5.26 18.70
C PRO A 75 -4.62 -4.91 17.25
N ILE A 76 -4.21 -3.75 16.77
CA ILE A 76 -4.39 -3.33 15.38
C ILE A 76 -3.48 -4.14 14.45
N ALA A 77 -2.21 -4.36 14.85
CA ALA A 77 -1.23 -5.06 14.04
C ALA A 77 -1.54 -6.56 13.94
N SER A 78 -1.08 -7.16 12.86
CA SER A 78 -1.23 -8.60 12.62
C SER A 78 -0.75 -9.43 13.81
N THR A 79 -1.30 -10.63 13.94
CA THR A 79 -0.86 -11.57 14.98
C THR A 79 0.63 -11.92 14.82
N LEU A 80 1.13 -11.98 13.59
CA LEU A 80 2.55 -12.21 13.32
C LEU A 80 3.43 -11.08 13.88
N ILE A 81 3.03 -9.83 13.69
CA ILE A 81 3.75 -8.67 14.27
C ILE A 81 3.74 -8.76 15.80
N ASN A 82 2.60 -9.02 16.43
CA ASN A 82 2.51 -9.14 17.87
C ASN A 82 3.40 -10.27 18.41
N ARG A 83 3.39 -11.43 17.77
CA ARG A 83 4.29 -12.55 18.09
C ARG A 83 5.76 -12.14 17.97
N MET A 84 6.13 -11.46 16.91
CA MET A 84 7.49 -10.97 16.71
C MET A 84 7.88 -9.96 17.77
N MET A 85 7.03 -8.98 18.09
CA MET A 85 7.29 -7.99 19.15
C MET A 85 7.65 -8.66 20.48
N CYS A 86 6.86 -9.65 20.87
CA CYS A 86 7.03 -10.39 22.13
C CYS A 86 8.31 -11.25 22.13
N THR A 87 8.64 -11.85 21.00
CA THR A 87 9.81 -12.75 20.89
C THR A 87 11.10 -11.97 20.70
N LEU A 88 11.08 -10.87 19.96
CA LEU A 88 12.27 -10.12 19.55
C LEU A 88 12.94 -9.38 20.71
N LEU A 89 12.16 -8.66 21.55
CA LEU A 89 12.75 -7.82 22.61
C LEU A 89 13.63 -8.58 23.59
N PRO A 90 13.22 -9.75 24.13
CA PRO A 90 14.10 -10.53 25.00
C PRO A 90 15.41 -10.95 24.34
N LEU A 91 15.37 -11.28 23.04
CA LEU A 91 16.56 -11.65 22.29
C LEU A 91 17.51 -10.46 22.05
N LEU A 92 16.95 -9.29 21.76
CA LEU A 92 17.74 -8.05 21.64
C LEU A 92 18.42 -7.67 22.96
N LYS A 93 17.76 -7.91 24.10
CA LYS A 93 18.32 -7.61 25.43
C LYS A 93 19.56 -8.43 25.75
N GLN A 94 19.70 -9.61 25.18
CA GLN A 94 20.85 -10.50 25.43
C GLN A 94 22.14 -10.02 24.74
N GLN A 95 22.05 -9.12 23.78
CA GLN A 95 23.18 -8.65 22.98
C GLN A 95 23.25 -7.12 22.98
N GLU A 96 24.21 -6.56 23.72
CA GLU A 96 24.37 -5.10 23.80
C GLU A 96 24.52 -4.45 22.43
N VAL A 97 25.26 -5.06 21.52
CA VAL A 97 25.48 -4.53 20.17
C VAL A 97 24.17 -4.37 19.38
N LEU A 98 23.13 -5.18 19.67
CA LEU A 98 21.85 -5.13 18.98
C LEU A 98 20.91 -4.07 19.57
N HIS A 99 20.96 -3.78 20.87
CA HIS A 99 20.03 -2.82 21.48
C HIS A 99 20.62 -1.44 21.76
N LYS A 100 21.94 -1.30 21.85
CA LYS A 100 22.59 -0.02 22.10
C LYS A 100 22.33 0.95 20.97
N LYS A 101 21.76 2.12 21.30
CA LYS A 101 21.39 3.16 20.33
C LYS A 101 20.30 2.73 19.32
N LEU A 102 19.61 1.65 19.57
CA LEU A 102 18.41 1.28 18.83
C LEU A 102 17.29 2.25 19.22
N PHE A 103 16.72 2.98 18.23
CA PHE A 103 15.71 3.99 18.53
C PHE A 103 14.34 3.70 17.91
N GLN A 104 14.28 2.78 16.94
CA GLN A 104 13.02 2.44 16.25
C GLN A 104 13.09 1.02 15.70
N ILE A 105 11.96 0.33 15.70
CA ILE A 105 11.77 -0.95 15.03
C ILE A 105 10.56 -0.83 14.12
N ASP A 106 10.73 -1.18 12.85
CA ASP A 106 9.66 -1.25 11.86
C ASP A 106 9.37 -2.71 11.53
N TYR A 107 8.08 -3.05 11.45
CA TYR A 107 7.59 -4.38 11.13
C TYR A 107 6.75 -4.33 9.86
N LEU A 108 6.99 -5.26 8.95
CA LEU A 108 6.15 -5.51 7.79
C LEU A 108 5.84 -6.99 7.71
N SER A 109 4.60 -7.37 7.93
CA SER A 109 4.12 -8.75 7.83
C SER A 109 3.30 -8.98 6.57
N THR A 110 3.06 -10.25 6.25
CA THR A 110 2.28 -10.68 5.10
C THR A 110 1.23 -11.71 5.52
N LEU A 111 0.18 -11.88 4.72
CA LEU A 111 -0.77 -12.99 4.88
C LEU A 111 -0.10 -14.35 4.59
N SER A 112 1.01 -14.36 3.84
CA SER A 112 1.83 -15.54 3.59
C SER A 112 2.76 -15.92 4.75
N ASN A 113 2.59 -15.30 5.92
CA ASN A 113 3.32 -15.56 7.16
C ASN A 113 4.83 -15.24 7.09
N LYS A 114 5.20 -14.26 6.30
CA LYS A 114 6.56 -13.72 6.19
C LYS A 114 6.63 -12.35 6.82
N ILE A 115 7.79 -11.99 7.40
CA ILE A 115 7.94 -10.71 8.10
C ILE A 115 9.33 -10.11 7.85
N ILE A 116 9.35 -8.78 7.69
CA ILE A 116 10.57 -7.97 7.73
C ILE A 116 10.60 -7.22 9.07
N VAL A 117 11.74 -7.27 9.73
CA VAL A 117 12.05 -6.47 10.91
C VAL A 117 13.20 -5.54 10.57
N SER A 118 12.95 -4.24 10.61
CA SER A 118 13.98 -3.22 10.39
C SER A 118 14.38 -2.60 11.72
N LEU A 119 15.66 -2.70 12.05
CA LEU A 119 16.25 -2.17 13.28
C LEU A 119 16.99 -0.86 12.94
N LEU A 120 16.55 0.25 13.51
CA LEU A 120 17.05 1.60 13.19
C LEU A 120 17.88 2.15 14.36
N TYR A 121 19.11 2.60 14.07
CA TYR A 121 20.11 2.96 15.07
C TYR A 121 20.64 4.39 14.92
N HIS A 122 21.01 4.99 16.07
CA HIS A 122 21.82 6.21 16.16
C HIS A 122 23.31 5.88 16.33
N LYS A 123 23.81 4.91 15.62
CA LYS A 123 25.23 4.54 15.60
C LYS A 123 25.58 3.88 14.26
N THR A 124 26.87 3.86 13.94
CA THR A 124 27.39 3.09 12.81
C THR A 124 27.29 1.59 13.09
N LEU A 125 26.79 0.83 12.15
CA LEU A 125 26.71 -0.62 12.23
C LEU A 125 28.05 -1.25 11.79
N THR A 126 28.53 -2.19 12.60
CA THR A 126 29.84 -2.84 12.45
C THR A 126 29.69 -4.31 12.09
N GLU A 127 30.81 -4.99 11.79
CA GLU A 127 30.83 -6.44 11.58
C GLU A 127 30.32 -7.20 12.82
N GLU A 128 30.61 -6.71 14.03
CA GLU A 128 30.08 -7.28 15.27
C GLU A 128 28.55 -7.25 15.29
N TRP A 129 27.97 -6.12 14.87
CA TRP A 129 26.50 -6.00 14.72
C TRP A 129 25.97 -6.99 13.69
N GLU A 130 26.62 -7.10 12.53
CA GLU A 130 26.20 -8.03 11.46
C GLU A 130 26.18 -9.47 11.94
N ASN A 131 27.23 -9.90 12.65
CA ASN A 131 27.31 -11.26 13.21
C ASN A 131 26.22 -11.51 14.24
N ALA A 132 25.98 -10.56 15.14
CA ALA A 132 24.92 -10.65 16.14
C ALA A 132 23.53 -10.69 15.47
N ALA A 133 23.29 -9.91 14.42
CA ALA A 133 22.04 -9.88 13.68
C ALA A 133 21.79 -11.19 12.90
N LYS A 134 22.82 -11.79 12.32
CA LYS A 134 22.72 -13.13 11.70
C LYS A 134 22.32 -14.18 12.72
N ASN A 135 22.94 -14.17 13.90
CA ASN A 135 22.58 -15.09 14.99
C ASN A 135 21.13 -14.85 15.47
N LEU A 136 20.71 -13.59 15.56
CA LEU A 136 19.32 -13.23 15.89
C LEU A 136 18.35 -13.83 14.86
N LYS A 137 18.63 -13.68 13.58
CA LYS A 137 17.82 -14.26 12.50
C LYS A 137 17.70 -15.77 12.65
N ASP A 138 18.80 -16.47 12.88
CA ASP A 138 18.81 -17.92 13.08
C ASP A 138 17.96 -18.34 14.29
N LEU A 139 18.04 -17.60 15.39
CA LEU A 139 17.23 -17.87 16.59
C LEU A 139 15.73 -17.68 16.31
N LEU A 140 15.36 -16.64 15.57
CA LEU A 140 13.98 -16.38 15.19
C LEU A 140 13.45 -17.45 14.23
N GLU A 141 14.26 -17.89 13.28
CA GLU A 141 13.90 -18.98 12.35
C GLU A 141 13.65 -20.30 13.10
N LYS A 142 14.46 -20.61 14.09
CA LYS A 142 14.27 -21.79 14.96
C LYS A 142 12.97 -21.73 15.76
N GLN A 143 12.43 -20.54 15.99
CA GLN A 143 11.12 -20.34 16.62
C GLN A 143 9.96 -20.32 15.63
N GLY A 144 10.21 -20.63 14.36
CA GLY A 144 9.18 -20.76 13.33
C GLY A 144 8.88 -19.49 12.54
N PHE A 145 9.73 -18.45 12.66
CA PHE A 145 9.55 -17.23 11.86
C PHE A 145 10.26 -17.36 10.51
N ASP A 146 9.58 -16.95 9.45
CA ASP A 146 10.16 -16.65 8.15
C ASP A 146 10.44 -15.14 8.11
N VAL A 147 11.66 -14.76 8.54
CA VAL A 147 12.00 -13.37 8.85
C VAL A 147 13.21 -12.88 8.06
N GLN A 148 13.14 -11.62 7.65
CA GLN A 148 14.27 -10.84 7.16
C GLN A 148 14.62 -9.76 8.18
N ILE A 149 15.88 -9.67 8.57
CA ILE A 149 16.40 -8.64 9.48
C ILE A 149 17.16 -7.60 8.65
N ILE A 150 16.79 -6.33 8.82
CA ILE A 150 17.45 -5.21 8.15
C ILE A 150 17.97 -4.25 9.22
N GLY A 151 19.23 -3.87 9.11
CA GLY A 151 19.83 -2.83 9.92
C GLY A 151 19.88 -1.51 9.17
N ARG A 152 19.46 -0.43 9.83
CA ARG A 152 19.56 0.92 9.29
C ARG A 152 20.23 1.86 10.26
N ALA A 153 21.13 2.67 9.72
CA ALA A 153 21.78 3.79 10.38
C ALA A 153 21.95 4.92 9.37
N SER A 154 22.54 6.06 9.78
CA SER A 154 22.80 7.15 8.85
C SER A 154 23.62 6.65 7.65
N LYS A 155 23.07 6.75 6.46
CA LYS A 155 23.68 6.32 5.19
C LYS A 155 24.07 4.83 5.12
N GLN A 156 23.55 3.99 6.04
CA GLN A 156 23.77 2.56 6.02
C GLN A 156 22.46 1.78 5.90
N LYS A 157 22.48 0.74 5.10
CA LYS A 157 21.45 -0.30 5.04
C LYS A 157 22.16 -1.64 4.92
N ILE A 158 21.92 -2.52 5.86
CA ILE A 158 22.47 -3.88 5.87
C ILE A 158 21.33 -4.88 5.82
N CYS A 159 21.36 -5.77 4.85
CA CYS A 159 20.50 -6.94 4.77
C CYS A 159 21.37 -8.16 4.45
N PHE A 160 20.88 -9.37 4.75
CA PHE A 160 21.70 -10.58 4.62
C PHE A 160 21.39 -11.37 3.37
N GLU A 161 20.14 -11.68 3.11
CA GLU A 161 19.74 -12.44 1.93
C GLU A 161 18.95 -11.55 0.99
N GLN A 162 17.93 -10.89 1.50
CA GLN A 162 17.02 -10.07 0.71
C GLN A 162 16.39 -8.98 1.58
N ASP A 163 15.95 -7.91 0.95
CA ASP A 163 15.27 -6.78 1.59
C ASP A 163 13.77 -6.75 1.29
N TYR A 164 13.20 -7.88 0.98
CA TYR A 164 11.80 -8.02 0.61
C TYR A 164 11.17 -9.29 1.17
N VAL A 165 9.87 -9.33 1.18
CA VAL A 165 9.05 -10.52 1.40
C VAL A 165 7.99 -10.61 0.31
N ASP A 166 7.58 -11.82 -0.05
CA ASP A 166 6.56 -12.03 -1.05
C ASP A 166 5.21 -12.30 -0.36
N GLU A 167 4.28 -11.37 -0.56
CA GLU A 167 2.90 -11.49 -0.12
C GLU A 167 2.12 -12.37 -1.09
N VAL A 168 1.19 -13.16 -0.58
CA VAL A 168 0.23 -13.91 -1.38
C VAL A 168 -1.18 -13.48 -1.01
N LEU A 169 -1.86 -12.78 -1.91
CA LEU A 169 -3.22 -12.30 -1.70
C LEU A 169 -4.24 -13.22 -2.40
N PRO A 170 -5.23 -13.75 -1.67
CA PRO A 170 -6.35 -14.44 -2.28
C PRO A 170 -7.32 -13.43 -2.92
N VAL A 171 -7.36 -13.39 -4.24
CA VAL A 171 -8.23 -12.52 -5.02
C VAL A 171 -9.12 -13.37 -5.90
N ASN A 172 -10.43 -13.34 -5.66
CA ASN A 172 -11.42 -14.17 -6.37
C ASN A 172 -11.02 -15.66 -6.45
N GLY A 173 -10.50 -16.19 -5.35
CA GLY A 173 -10.05 -17.58 -5.27
C GLY A 173 -8.73 -17.89 -5.98
N ARG A 174 -8.04 -16.90 -6.52
CA ARG A 174 -6.70 -17.01 -7.12
C ARG A 174 -5.65 -16.41 -6.22
N ASN A 175 -4.51 -17.06 -6.10
CA ASN A 175 -3.38 -16.51 -5.35
C ASN A 175 -2.58 -15.57 -6.24
N CYS A 176 -2.55 -14.29 -5.86
CA CYS A 176 -1.71 -13.27 -6.48
C CYS A 176 -0.48 -13.01 -5.62
N VAL A 177 0.69 -13.10 -6.22
CA VAL A 177 1.98 -12.89 -5.54
C VAL A 177 2.45 -11.46 -5.75
N TYR A 178 2.81 -10.79 -4.65
CA TYR A 178 3.31 -9.41 -4.67
C TYR A 178 4.57 -9.29 -3.82
N ARG A 179 5.68 -8.94 -4.45
CA ARG A 179 6.91 -8.60 -3.74
C ARG A 179 6.77 -7.27 -3.03
N GLN A 180 7.00 -7.29 -1.73
CA GLN A 180 6.96 -6.12 -0.87
C GLN A 180 8.36 -5.81 -0.38
N VAL A 181 8.95 -4.75 -0.91
CA VAL A 181 10.31 -4.32 -0.57
C VAL A 181 10.26 -3.49 0.71
N GLU A 182 11.23 -3.71 1.59
CA GLU A 182 11.39 -2.93 2.83
C GLU A 182 11.37 -1.44 2.54
N ASN A 183 10.63 -0.70 3.36
CA ASN A 183 10.46 0.76 3.26
C ASN A 183 9.76 1.25 1.98
N SER A 184 9.12 0.38 1.22
CA SER A 184 8.25 0.74 0.10
C SER A 184 6.78 0.76 0.52
N PHE A 185 5.96 1.48 -0.23
CA PHE A 185 4.53 1.53 0.06
C PHE A 185 3.85 0.18 -0.18
N THR A 186 3.00 -0.21 0.74
CA THR A 186 2.06 -1.33 0.62
C THR A 186 0.73 -0.95 1.27
N GLN A 187 -0.37 -1.53 0.79
CA GLN A 187 -1.66 -1.34 1.45
C GLN A 187 -1.60 -1.92 2.87
N PRO A 188 -1.88 -1.12 3.90
CA PRO A 188 -1.65 -1.56 5.28
C PRO A 188 -2.62 -2.64 5.76
N ASN A 189 -3.83 -2.71 5.21
CA ASN A 189 -4.84 -3.71 5.53
C ASN A 189 -4.98 -4.68 4.35
N ALA A 190 -4.28 -5.81 4.41
CA ALA A 190 -4.20 -6.75 3.29
C ALA A 190 -5.56 -7.39 2.96
N THR A 191 -6.39 -7.69 3.95
CA THR A 191 -7.72 -8.26 3.74
C THR A 191 -8.63 -7.29 2.99
N VAL A 192 -8.63 -6.02 3.37
CA VAL A 192 -9.39 -4.98 2.66
C VAL A 192 -8.79 -4.72 1.28
N ASN A 193 -7.47 -4.80 1.13
CA ASN A 193 -6.82 -4.69 -0.17
C ASN A 193 -7.32 -5.75 -1.16
N CYS A 194 -7.51 -7.00 -0.71
CA CYS A 194 -8.14 -8.03 -1.55
C CYS A 194 -9.52 -7.59 -2.04
N LYS A 195 -10.34 -7.00 -1.17
CA LYS A 195 -11.68 -6.50 -1.52
C LYS A 195 -11.61 -5.32 -2.51
N MET A 196 -10.63 -4.44 -2.34
CA MET A 196 -10.38 -3.33 -3.28
C MET A 196 -10.03 -3.84 -4.67
N ILE A 197 -9.16 -4.83 -4.77
CA ILE A 197 -8.76 -5.44 -6.03
C ILE A 197 -9.95 -6.16 -6.67
N GLU A 198 -10.71 -6.95 -5.91
CA GLU A 198 -11.90 -7.66 -6.38
C GLU A 198 -12.96 -6.70 -6.91
N TRP A 199 -13.19 -5.58 -6.22
CA TRP A 199 -14.11 -4.53 -6.70
C TRP A 199 -13.64 -3.90 -8.01
N ALA A 200 -12.33 -3.62 -8.12
CA ALA A 200 -11.74 -3.08 -9.35
C ALA A 200 -11.89 -4.06 -10.53
N ILE A 201 -11.70 -5.36 -10.30
CA ILE A 201 -11.94 -6.41 -11.30
C ILE A 201 -13.41 -6.41 -11.73
N GLU A 202 -14.34 -6.34 -10.78
CA GLU A 202 -15.78 -6.31 -11.05
C GLU A 202 -16.18 -5.08 -11.89
N CYS A 203 -15.69 -3.89 -11.52
CA CYS A 203 -15.95 -2.66 -12.28
C CYS A 203 -15.48 -2.77 -13.74
N THR A 204 -14.34 -3.40 -13.96
CA THR A 204 -13.70 -3.47 -15.27
C THR A 204 -14.06 -4.72 -16.09
N GLN A 205 -14.95 -5.58 -15.58
CA GLN A 205 -15.48 -6.70 -16.37
C GLN A 205 -16.12 -6.21 -17.65
N ASN A 206 -15.96 -6.98 -18.71
CA ASN A 206 -16.48 -6.65 -20.06
C ASN A 206 -15.93 -5.33 -20.62
N SER A 207 -14.76 -4.89 -20.15
CA SER A 207 -14.06 -3.77 -20.75
C SER A 207 -13.52 -4.13 -22.13
N GLU A 208 -13.57 -3.18 -23.04
CA GLU A 208 -12.99 -3.30 -24.37
C GLU A 208 -11.69 -2.51 -24.44
N GLY A 209 -10.75 -2.98 -25.27
CA GLY A 209 -9.49 -2.29 -25.51
C GLY A 209 -8.47 -2.47 -24.38
N ASP A 210 -7.72 -1.42 -24.14
CA ASP A 210 -6.56 -1.41 -23.26
C ASP A 210 -6.80 -0.54 -22.02
N LEU A 211 -6.01 -0.81 -20.97
CA LEU A 211 -6.00 -0.02 -19.73
C LEU A 211 -4.73 0.83 -19.65
N LEU A 212 -4.88 2.08 -19.27
CA LEU A 212 -3.80 2.91 -18.76
C LEU A 212 -3.94 3.00 -17.24
N GLU A 213 -2.89 2.69 -16.49
CA GLU A 213 -2.85 2.90 -15.04
C GLU A 213 -1.75 3.88 -14.68
N LEU A 214 -2.08 4.90 -13.89
CA LEU A 214 -1.13 5.82 -13.27
C LEU A 214 -0.96 5.44 -11.79
N TYR A 215 0.21 5.74 -11.22
CA TYR A 215 0.52 5.44 -9.81
C TYR A 215 0.43 3.95 -9.47
N CYS A 216 0.97 3.08 -10.32
CA CYS A 216 0.72 1.64 -10.18
C CYS A 216 1.47 0.95 -9.02
N GLY A 217 2.43 1.61 -8.39
CA GLY A 217 3.23 1.00 -7.33
C GLY A 217 3.94 -0.28 -7.80
N ASN A 218 3.82 -1.33 -7.01
CA ASN A 218 4.34 -2.66 -7.36
C ASN A 218 3.40 -3.49 -8.25
N GLY A 219 2.39 -2.84 -8.86
CA GLY A 219 1.40 -3.52 -9.69
C GLY A 219 0.22 -4.10 -8.92
N ASN A 220 -0.06 -3.59 -7.75
CA ASN A 220 -1.12 -4.08 -6.85
C ASN A 220 -2.46 -4.32 -7.56
N PHE A 221 -2.87 -3.41 -8.42
CA PHE A 221 -4.10 -3.53 -9.23
C PHE A 221 -3.82 -4.04 -10.64
N SER A 222 -2.76 -3.53 -11.30
CA SER A 222 -2.43 -3.88 -12.69
C SER A 222 -2.35 -5.38 -12.93
N ILE A 223 -1.71 -6.11 -12.02
CA ILE A 223 -1.53 -7.56 -12.10
C ILE A 223 -2.89 -8.27 -12.20
N ALA A 224 -3.84 -7.87 -11.36
CA ALA A 224 -5.16 -8.47 -11.32
C ALA A 224 -6.08 -7.97 -12.43
N LEU A 225 -5.98 -6.68 -12.81
CA LEU A 225 -6.83 -6.07 -13.82
C LEU A 225 -6.46 -6.50 -15.25
N ALA A 226 -5.23 -6.97 -15.48
CA ALA A 226 -4.74 -7.37 -16.79
C ALA A 226 -5.63 -8.42 -17.47
N GLN A 227 -6.32 -9.27 -16.70
CA GLN A 227 -7.24 -10.28 -17.21
C GLN A 227 -8.44 -9.69 -17.97
N ASN A 228 -8.80 -8.44 -17.68
CA ASN A 228 -9.98 -7.78 -18.27
C ASN A 228 -9.64 -6.93 -19.50
N PHE A 229 -8.37 -6.86 -19.91
CA PHE A 229 -7.92 -5.99 -20.99
C PHE A 229 -7.04 -6.73 -22.00
N ARG A 230 -7.03 -6.22 -23.22
CA ARG A 230 -6.12 -6.71 -24.26
C ARG A 230 -4.68 -6.43 -23.87
N LYS A 231 -4.36 -5.21 -23.51
CA LYS A 231 -3.06 -4.77 -22.99
C LYS A 231 -3.24 -3.77 -21.86
N VAL A 232 -2.24 -3.70 -20.99
CA VAL A 232 -2.16 -2.72 -19.90
C VAL A 232 -0.84 -1.98 -19.97
N LEU A 233 -0.91 -0.66 -19.95
CA LEU A 233 0.23 0.24 -19.79
C LEU A 233 0.13 0.89 -18.42
N ALA A 234 1.16 0.75 -17.60
CA ALA A 234 1.17 1.30 -16.25
C ALA A 234 2.43 2.13 -15.99
N THR A 235 2.29 3.19 -15.20
CA THR A 235 3.40 4.07 -14.84
C THR A 235 3.60 4.15 -13.33
N GLU A 236 4.88 4.20 -12.91
CA GLU A 236 5.31 4.36 -11.52
C GLU A 236 6.68 5.05 -11.51
N ILE A 237 6.89 5.98 -10.57
CA ILE A 237 8.14 6.73 -10.48
C ILE A 237 9.19 6.05 -9.58
N ALA A 238 8.77 5.35 -8.54
CA ALA A 238 9.66 4.76 -7.56
C ALA A 238 10.39 3.53 -8.12
N LYS A 239 11.72 3.63 -8.21
CA LYS A 239 12.56 2.55 -8.76
C LYS A 239 12.36 1.19 -8.07
N PRO A 240 12.32 1.09 -6.72
CA PRO A 240 12.08 -0.19 -6.06
C PRO A 240 10.70 -0.78 -6.37
N SER A 241 9.68 0.06 -6.49
CA SER A 241 8.32 -0.38 -6.83
C SER A 241 8.25 -0.92 -8.26
N VAL A 242 8.90 -0.25 -9.22
CA VAL A 242 8.97 -0.73 -10.61
C VAL A 242 9.70 -2.07 -10.69
N ALA A 243 10.81 -2.24 -9.98
CA ALA A 243 11.54 -3.52 -9.93
C ALA A 243 10.69 -4.64 -9.33
N ALA A 244 9.98 -4.35 -8.23
CA ALA A 244 9.03 -5.29 -7.63
C ALA A 244 7.90 -5.65 -8.60
N ALA A 245 7.35 -4.67 -9.30
CA ALA A 245 6.30 -4.88 -10.29
C ALA A 245 6.75 -5.80 -11.43
N GLN A 246 7.97 -5.64 -11.94
CA GLN A 246 8.53 -6.54 -12.97
C GLN A 246 8.62 -7.99 -12.48
N PHE A 247 9.08 -8.19 -11.24
CA PHE A 247 9.06 -9.51 -10.62
C PHE A 247 7.63 -10.06 -10.53
N ASN A 248 6.68 -9.24 -10.07
CA ASN A 248 5.28 -9.65 -9.88
C ASN A 248 4.62 -10.04 -11.21
N ILE A 249 4.91 -9.31 -12.28
CA ILE A 249 4.44 -9.64 -13.64
C ILE A 249 4.89 -11.05 -14.04
N ALA A 250 6.17 -11.35 -13.86
CA ALA A 250 6.73 -12.66 -14.20
C ALA A 250 6.17 -13.77 -13.31
N GLU A 251 6.11 -13.55 -12.00
CA GLU A 251 5.64 -14.55 -11.02
C GLU A 251 4.16 -14.90 -11.21
N ASN A 252 3.32 -13.91 -11.51
CA ASN A 252 1.89 -14.13 -11.79
C ASN A 252 1.61 -14.49 -13.25
N LYS A 253 2.65 -14.67 -14.08
CA LYS A 253 2.54 -15.05 -15.50
C LYS A 253 1.62 -14.12 -16.31
N VAL A 254 1.72 -12.82 -16.04
CA VAL A 254 1.00 -11.79 -16.77
C VAL A 254 1.80 -11.43 -18.02
N ASP A 255 1.24 -11.60 -19.20
CA ASP A 255 1.93 -11.44 -20.48
C ASP A 255 1.55 -10.17 -21.26
N ASN A 256 0.56 -9.42 -20.77
CA ASN A 256 -0.01 -8.26 -21.44
C ASN A 256 0.12 -6.94 -20.65
N LEU A 257 1.02 -6.88 -19.68
CA LEU A 257 1.26 -5.70 -18.84
C LEU A 257 2.67 -5.17 -19.05
N GLN A 258 2.78 -3.87 -19.36
CA GLN A 258 4.04 -3.15 -19.46
C GLN A 258 4.07 -2.01 -18.45
N ILE A 259 5.14 -1.92 -17.67
CA ILE A 259 5.36 -0.85 -16.70
C ILE A 259 6.47 0.06 -17.17
N ILE A 260 6.23 1.38 -17.08
CA ILE A 260 7.20 2.42 -17.42
C ILE A 260 7.52 3.21 -16.15
N ARG A 261 8.80 3.43 -15.89
CA ARG A 261 9.24 4.28 -14.79
C ARG A 261 9.06 5.75 -15.13
N MET A 262 7.89 6.29 -14.84
CA MET A 262 7.50 7.69 -15.03
C MET A 262 6.56 8.14 -13.94
N SER A 263 6.57 9.45 -13.62
CA SER A 263 5.46 10.03 -12.85
C SER A 263 4.22 10.24 -13.73
N ALA A 264 3.06 10.43 -13.08
CA ALA A 264 1.83 10.77 -13.80
C ALA A 264 1.96 12.12 -14.53
N GLU A 265 2.63 13.09 -13.91
CA GLU A 265 2.90 14.40 -14.50
C GLU A 265 3.81 14.30 -15.72
N GLU A 266 4.89 13.51 -15.65
CA GLU A 266 5.78 13.26 -16.80
C GLU A 266 5.04 12.59 -17.94
N PHE A 267 4.21 11.59 -17.65
CA PHE A 267 3.39 10.91 -18.66
C PHE A 267 2.39 11.88 -19.30
N THR A 268 1.73 12.72 -18.50
CA THR A 268 0.80 13.74 -18.96
C THR A 268 1.50 14.74 -19.89
N GLN A 269 2.71 15.19 -19.54
CA GLN A 269 3.52 16.08 -20.40
C GLN A 269 3.89 15.42 -21.73
N ALA A 270 4.26 14.13 -21.69
CA ALA A 270 4.55 13.37 -22.91
C ALA A 270 3.34 13.26 -23.83
N MET A 271 2.18 12.95 -23.27
CA MET A 271 0.93 12.82 -24.04
C MET A 271 0.45 14.16 -24.61
N ASN A 272 0.70 15.27 -23.92
CA ASN A 272 0.38 16.62 -24.37
C ASN A 272 1.43 17.21 -25.33
N GLY A 273 2.49 16.47 -25.64
CA GLY A 273 3.58 16.92 -26.55
C GLY A 273 4.46 18.03 -25.96
N VAL A 274 4.38 18.28 -24.64
CA VAL A 274 5.17 19.31 -23.96
C VAL A 274 6.65 18.95 -23.92
N ARG A 275 6.94 17.66 -23.71
CA ARG A 275 8.30 17.14 -23.58
C ARG A 275 8.38 15.69 -24.05
N ALA A 276 9.48 15.35 -24.74
CA ALA A 276 9.81 13.98 -25.08
C ALA A 276 10.59 13.31 -23.95
N PHE A 277 10.34 12.04 -23.71
CA PHE A 277 11.01 11.25 -22.66
C PHE A 277 11.68 10.02 -23.27
N ASN A 278 12.95 9.82 -22.93
CA ASN A 278 13.73 8.66 -23.42
C ASN A 278 13.14 7.32 -22.98
N ARG A 279 12.44 7.30 -21.85
CA ARG A 279 11.80 6.09 -21.30
C ARG A 279 10.65 5.59 -22.17
N LEU A 280 10.11 6.44 -23.04
CA LEU A 280 9.06 6.08 -24.01
C LEU A 280 9.63 5.63 -25.37
N LYS A 281 10.95 5.73 -25.57
CA LYS A 281 11.59 5.23 -26.80
C LYS A 281 11.41 3.71 -26.88
N GLY A 282 10.96 3.25 -28.04
CA GLY A 282 10.70 1.83 -28.28
C GLY A 282 9.32 1.35 -27.80
N ILE A 283 8.51 2.23 -27.22
CA ILE A 283 7.13 1.94 -26.86
C ILE A 283 6.24 2.56 -27.92
N ASP A 284 5.50 1.72 -28.63
CA ASP A 284 4.52 2.18 -29.61
C ASP A 284 3.21 2.53 -28.88
N LEU A 285 3.12 3.77 -28.42
CA LEU A 285 1.93 4.29 -27.74
C LEU A 285 0.70 4.26 -28.65
N LYS A 286 0.88 4.30 -29.98
CA LYS A 286 -0.21 4.23 -30.95
C LYS A 286 -0.82 2.84 -31.06
N SER A 287 -0.11 1.80 -30.61
CA SER A 287 -0.65 0.44 -30.58
C SER A 287 -1.64 0.21 -29.45
N TYR A 288 -1.73 1.14 -28.50
CA TYR A 288 -2.66 1.08 -27.37
C TYR A 288 -3.98 1.79 -27.71
N GLU A 289 -5.07 1.10 -27.45
CA GLU A 289 -6.44 1.63 -27.58
C GLU A 289 -7.06 1.73 -26.18
N CYS A 290 -6.51 2.64 -25.36
CA CYS A 290 -6.94 2.81 -23.98
C CYS A 290 -8.29 3.52 -23.90
N ASN A 291 -9.34 2.79 -23.60
CA ASN A 291 -10.67 3.33 -23.31
C ASN A 291 -10.89 3.53 -21.82
N THR A 292 -10.11 2.88 -21.00
CA THR A 292 -10.18 2.90 -19.54
C THR A 292 -8.87 3.42 -18.95
N ILE A 293 -8.98 4.29 -17.96
CA ILE A 293 -7.87 4.72 -17.12
C ILE A 293 -8.14 4.38 -15.65
N PHE A 294 -7.13 3.89 -14.95
CA PHE A 294 -7.15 3.69 -13.51
C PHE A 294 -6.17 4.63 -12.82
N VAL A 295 -6.61 5.30 -11.78
CA VAL A 295 -5.79 6.18 -10.95
C VAL A 295 -6.01 5.89 -9.45
N ASP A 296 -4.91 5.80 -8.73
CA ASP A 296 -4.87 5.72 -7.26
C ASP A 296 -3.81 6.73 -6.78
N PRO A 297 -4.14 8.04 -6.84
CA PRO A 297 -3.18 9.09 -6.60
C PRO A 297 -2.82 9.21 -5.12
N PRO A 298 -1.74 9.96 -4.80
CA PRO A 298 -1.43 10.32 -3.43
C PRO A 298 -2.55 11.18 -2.81
N ARG A 299 -2.44 11.44 -1.51
CA ARG A 299 -3.48 12.13 -0.72
C ARG A 299 -3.91 13.50 -1.29
N ALA A 300 -3.02 14.18 -2.01
CA ALA A 300 -3.33 15.45 -2.68
C ALA A 300 -4.30 15.32 -3.86
N GLY A 301 -4.56 14.11 -4.33
CA GLY A 301 -5.38 13.86 -5.51
C GLY A 301 -4.62 14.10 -6.81
N LEU A 302 -5.37 14.25 -7.90
CA LEU A 302 -4.84 14.54 -9.22
C LEU A 302 -4.60 16.05 -9.38
N ASP A 303 -3.48 16.41 -9.99
CA ASP A 303 -3.25 17.78 -10.43
C ASP A 303 -4.17 18.16 -11.61
N PRO A 304 -4.36 19.46 -11.90
CA PRO A 304 -5.30 19.90 -12.93
C PRO A 304 -5.01 19.34 -14.33
N ASP A 305 -3.74 19.22 -14.71
CA ASP A 305 -3.37 18.70 -16.04
C ASP A 305 -3.63 17.19 -16.15
N THR A 306 -3.39 16.45 -15.06
CA THR A 306 -3.73 15.02 -15.00
C THR A 306 -5.23 14.80 -15.01
N VAL A 307 -6.04 15.65 -14.36
CA VAL A 307 -7.51 15.61 -14.46
C VAL A 307 -7.95 15.73 -15.92
N LYS A 308 -7.39 16.67 -16.67
CA LYS A 308 -7.71 16.84 -18.10
C LYS A 308 -7.32 15.63 -18.93
N LEU A 309 -6.16 15.02 -18.65
CA LEU A 309 -5.76 13.76 -19.28
C LEU A 309 -6.79 12.67 -19.01
N VAL A 310 -7.17 12.49 -17.78
CA VAL A 310 -8.12 11.45 -17.33
C VAL A 310 -9.48 11.61 -18.02
N GLN A 311 -9.94 12.83 -18.23
CA GLN A 311 -11.20 13.11 -18.92
C GLN A 311 -11.25 12.65 -20.39
N ASN A 312 -10.11 12.35 -20.99
CA ASN A 312 -10.05 11.86 -22.38
C ASN A 312 -10.46 10.38 -22.51
N TYR A 313 -10.58 9.66 -21.40
CA TYR A 313 -10.91 8.24 -21.38
C TYR A 313 -12.41 8.04 -21.15
N ASP A 314 -12.98 7.03 -21.78
CA ASP A 314 -14.43 6.77 -21.69
C ASP A 314 -14.83 6.25 -20.32
N ARG A 315 -13.92 5.53 -19.66
CA ARG A 315 -14.13 4.93 -18.35
C ARG A 315 -12.97 5.26 -17.42
N ILE A 316 -13.31 5.65 -16.19
CA ILE A 316 -12.33 6.05 -15.17
C ILE A 316 -12.59 5.25 -13.91
N LEU A 317 -11.58 4.49 -13.46
CA LEU A 317 -11.57 3.89 -12.14
C LEU A 317 -10.68 4.75 -11.24
N TYR A 318 -11.27 5.37 -10.22
CA TYR A 318 -10.57 6.26 -9.30
C TYR A 318 -10.69 5.71 -7.88
N ILE A 319 -9.55 5.31 -7.28
CA ILE A 319 -9.46 4.92 -5.88
C ILE A 319 -8.72 6.04 -5.13
N SER A 320 -9.22 6.45 -3.97
CA SER A 320 -8.72 7.61 -3.24
C SER A 320 -8.59 7.31 -1.75
N CYS A 321 -7.47 7.73 -1.16
CA CYS A 321 -7.29 7.73 0.29
C CYS A 321 -7.76 9.04 0.96
N ASN A 322 -8.27 9.99 0.19
CA ASN A 322 -8.77 11.27 0.69
C ASN A 322 -10.07 11.65 -0.04
N PRO A 323 -11.24 11.49 0.59
CA PRO A 323 -12.51 11.76 -0.07
C PRO A 323 -12.70 13.24 -0.43
N HIS A 324 -12.02 14.16 0.25
CA HIS A 324 -12.11 15.59 -0.05
C HIS A 324 -11.40 15.93 -1.35
N THR A 325 -10.19 15.44 -1.59
CA THR A 325 -9.48 15.65 -2.86
C THR A 325 -10.11 14.88 -4.00
N LEU A 326 -10.72 13.72 -3.73
CA LEU A 326 -11.57 13.04 -4.71
C LEU A 326 -12.72 13.96 -5.15
N CYS A 327 -13.45 14.58 -4.22
CA CYS A 327 -14.53 15.50 -4.53
C CYS A 327 -14.04 16.72 -5.31
N ASP A 328 -12.88 17.28 -4.97
CA ASP A 328 -12.28 18.37 -5.74
C ASP A 328 -12.06 17.98 -7.20
N ASN A 329 -11.55 16.78 -7.46
CA ASN A 329 -11.37 16.26 -8.80
C ASN A 329 -12.70 15.94 -9.50
N LEU A 330 -13.70 15.46 -8.75
CA LEU A 330 -15.03 15.17 -9.29
C LEU A 330 -15.76 16.42 -9.80
N VAL A 331 -15.45 17.61 -9.29
CA VAL A 331 -16.00 18.88 -9.83
C VAL A 331 -15.75 18.97 -11.34
N GLU A 332 -14.55 18.66 -11.80
CA GLU A 332 -14.21 18.65 -13.23
C GLU A 332 -14.66 17.35 -13.92
N LEU A 333 -14.37 16.20 -13.31
CA LEU A 333 -14.68 14.89 -13.94
C LEU A 333 -16.18 14.69 -14.17
N SER A 334 -17.04 15.20 -13.27
CA SER A 334 -18.50 15.07 -13.41
C SER A 334 -19.10 15.89 -14.54
N LYS A 335 -18.35 16.84 -15.12
CA LYS A 335 -18.77 17.57 -16.32
C LYS A 335 -18.87 16.65 -17.54
N THR A 336 -18.01 15.64 -17.61
CA THR A 336 -17.88 14.73 -18.75
C THR A 336 -18.28 13.29 -18.44
N HIS A 337 -18.31 12.91 -17.17
CA HIS A 337 -18.55 11.55 -16.70
C HIS A 337 -19.61 11.52 -15.61
N ARG A 338 -20.29 10.37 -15.47
CA ARG A 338 -21.19 10.09 -14.36
C ARG A 338 -20.62 8.97 -13.50
N ILE A 339 -20.95 8.98 -12.21
CA ILE A 339 -20.60 7.91 -11.29
C ILE A 339 -21.56 6.73 -11.51
N GLU A 340 -21.02 5.61 -11.97
CA GLU A 340 -21.79 4.37 -12.20
C GLU A 340 -21.78 3.46 -10.97
N LYS A 341 -20.66 3.42 -10.25
CA LYS A 341 -20.51 2.68 -8.98
C LYS A 341 -19.66 3.50 -8.02
N ALA A 342 -19.94 3.36 -6.73
CA ALA A 342 -19.17 3.94 -5.64
C ALA A 342 -18.95 2.91 -4.53
N ALA A 343 -17.78 2.98 -3.89
CA ALA A 343 -17.40 2.05 -2.84
C ALA A 343 -16.69 2.76 -1.68
N LEU A 344 -16.89 2.21 -0.48
CA LEU A 344 -16.15 2.54 0.73
C LEU A 344 -15.39 1.29 1.18
N PHE A 345 -14.07 1.44 1.35
CA PHE A 345 -13.20 0.38 1.85
C PHE A 345 -12.64 0.78 3.20
N ASP A 346 -12.90 -0.01 4.22
CA ASP A 346 -12.45 0.30 5.59
C ASP A 346 -11.00 -0.15 5.83
N GLN A 347 -10.07 0.48 5.11
CA GLN A 347 -8.62 0.23 5.26
C GLN A 347 -8.09 0.59 6.65
N PHE A 348 -8.72 1.57 7.31
CA PHE A 348 -8.24 2.16 8.56
C PHE A 348 -9.35 2.14 9.63
N PRO A 349 -9.76 0.95 10.12
CA PRO A 349 -10.76 0.85 11.17
C PRO A 349 -10.47 1.73 12.38
N TYR A 350 -11.52 2.25 13.01
CA TYR A 350 -11.46 3.09 14.21
C TYR A 350 -10.81 4.46 14.02
N THR A 351 -10.53 4.87 12.80
CA THR A 351 -10.00 6.20 12.47
C THR A 351 -10.97 6.96 11.56
N ASP A 352 -10.72 8.26 11.36
CA ASP A 352 -11.49 9.07 10.41
C ASP A 352 -11.03 8.87 8.95
N HIS A 353 -9.94 8.15 8.73
CA HIS A 353 -9.43 7.84 7.39
C HIS A 353 -10.29 6.80 6.70
N MET A 354 -10.50 7.00 5.40
CA MET A 354 -11.22 6.03 4.56
C MET A 354 -10.60 5.95 3.17
N GLU A 355 -10.69 4.77 2.58
CA GLU A 355 -10.48 4.57 1.16
C GLU A 355 -11.83 4.57 0.47
N SER A 356 -11.92 5.21 -0.68
CA SER A 356 -13.13 5.23 -1.49
C SER A 356 -12.79 4.95 -2.94
N GLY A 357 -13.76 4.42 -3.67
CA GLY A 357 -13.63 4.15 -5.08
C GLY A 357 -14.84 4.66 -5.84
N VAL A 358 -14.61 5.21 -7.02
CA VAL A 358 -15.68 5.55 -7.97
C VAL A 358 -15.33 4.97 -9.34
N TRP A 359 -16.35 4.43 -9.99
CA TRP A 359 -16.32 3.97 -11.37
C TRP A 359 -17.13 4.92 -12.21
N LEU A 360 -16.44 5.65 -13.08
CA LEU A 360 -16.98 6.72 -13.88
C LEU A 360 -17.13 6.28 -15.34
N ILE A 361 -18.25 6.62 -15.93
CA ILE A 361 -18.54 6.36 -17.35
C ILE A 361 -18.86 7.67 -18.03
N ARG A 362 -18.36 7.87 -19.26
CA ARG A 362 -18.64 9.04 -20.08
C ARG A 362 -20.13 9.21 -20.28
N LYS A 363 -20.64 10.46 -20.14
CA LYS A 363 -22.04 10.84 -20.41
C LYS A 363 -22.39 10.68 -21.87
#